data_7bbd9bc62b739a3bcceca2d6d9846a78
#
_entry.id   7bbd9bc62b739a3bcceca2d6d9846a78
#
_cell.length_a   1.000
_cell.length_b   1.000
_cell.length_c   1.000
_cell.angle_alpha   90.00
_cell.angle_beta   90.00
_cell.angle_gamma   90.00
#
_symmetry.space_group_name_H-M   'P 1'
#
loop_
_entity.id
_entity.type
_entity.pdbx_description
1 polymer ?
#
loop_
_entity_poly.entity_id
_entity_poly.type
_entity_poly.pdbx_seq_one_letter_code
_entity_poly.pdbx_strand_id
1 'polypeptide(L)'
;MKRRGPIIIIIAAVALLVIAACTLVLTGVIKIKWKKDASPALSKPVAYIEYMHSFMLLDKDLNVTGSETSAPTDIPKVTGLSFDKIVVGSHLDVKNPETAKYAMKLVDCIHKNSLEIAEVYVSADQTATMYVGDIKILMGVDESTEEKMHDLRDFFDDVKGLNGVLDMQELSKNNLGYSFKTN
;
A
#
# COMPACT_ATOMS: atom_id res chain seq x y z
N MET A 1 68.98 20.10 -1.34
CA MET A 1 68.17 19.51 -0.21
C MET A 1 66.73 19.90 -0.36
N LYS A 2 65.83 18.93 -0.71
CA LYS A 2 64.41 19.16 -0.91
C LYS A 2 63.72 19.39 0.43
N ARG A 3 63.03 20.54 0.60
CA ARG A 3 62.25 20.93 1.79
C ARG A 3 61.04 19.96 1.95
N ARG A 4 61.22 18.89 2.75
CA ARG A 4 60.14 17.95 3.13
C ARG A 4 59.36 18.42 4.38
N GLY A 5 59.77 19.51 5.03
CA GLY A 5 59.19 20.02 6.26
C GLY A 5 57.71 20.44 6.17
N PRO A 6 57.24 21.23 5.18
CA PRO A 6 55.86 21.72 5.21
C PRO A 6 54.84 20.59 4.91
N ILE A 7 55.22 19.58 4.14
CA ILE A 7 54.29 18.46 3.83
C ILE A 7 54.04 17.60 5.07
N ILE A 8 55.05 17.36 5.88
CA ILE A 8 54.94 16.57 7.13
C ILE A 8 54.03 17.27 8.12
N ILE A 9 54.11 18.60 8.23
CA ILE A 9 53.27 19.40 9.12
C ILE A 9 51.82 19.37 8.69
N ILE A 10 51.54 19.43 7.39
CA ILE A 10 50.18 19.32 6.84
C ILE A 10 49.56 17.95 7.11
N ILE A 11 50.34 16.90 6.91
CA ILE A 11 49.87 15.51 7.17
C ILE A 11 49.58 15.30 8.66
N ALA A 12 50.43 15.82 9.53
CA ALA A 12 50.22 15.75 11.00
C ALA A 12 48.97 16.51 11.43
N ALA A 13 48.72 17.70 10.86
CA ALA A 13 47.54 18.50 11.15
C ALA A 13 46.23 17.80 10.69
N VAL A 14 46.24 17.20 9.50
CA VAL A 14 45.09 16.45 9.01
C VAL A 14 44.81 15.20 9.86
N ALA A 15 45.85 14.47 10.26
CA ALA A 15 45.71 13.30 11.15
C ALA A 15 45.13 13.70 12.52
N LEU A 16 45.54 14.82 13.10
CA LEU A 16 44.99 15.34 14.35
C LEU A 16 43.50 15.73 14.23
N LEU A 17 43.10 16.33 13.11
CA LEU A 17 41.68 16.66 12.85
C LEU A 17 40.81 15.39 12.70
N VAL A 18 41.31 14.37 12.05
CA VAL A 18 40.59 13.08 11.92
C VAL A 18 40.44 12.41 13.29
N ILE A 19 41.48 12.40 14.10
CA ILE A 19 41.42 11.82 15.46
C ILE A 19 40.45 12.60 16.34
N ALA A 20 40.46 13.95 16.29
CA ALA A 20 39.51 14.74 17.02
C ALA A 20 38.06 14.53 16.60
N ALA A 21 37.80 14.37 15.29
CA ALA A 21 36.48 14.03 14.78
C ALA A 21 36.01 12.64 15.23
N CYS A 22 36.90 11.64 15.21
CA CYS A 22 36.60 10.29 15.69
C CYS A 22 36.31 10.28 17.21
N THR A 23 37.05 11.03 18.02
CA THR A 23 36.80 11.10 19.47
C THR A 23 35.47 11.77 19.79
N LEU A 24 35.06 12.80 19.04
CA LEU A 24 33.76 13.47 19.20
C LEU A 24 32.57 12.54 18.87
N VAL A 25 32.76 11.65 17.91
CA VAL A 25 31.77 10.61 17.59
C VAL A 25 31.71 9.53 18.69
N LEU A 26 32.86 9.06 19.16
CA LEU A 26 32.96 8.05 20.21
C LEU A 26 32.43 8.53 21.57
N THR A 27 32.60 9.82 21.89
CA THR A 27 32.09 10.44 23.13
C THR A 27 30.60 10.77 23.08
N GLY A 28 29.92 10.51 21.94
CA GLY A 28 28.49 10.75 21.79
C GLY A 28 28.09 12.22 21.70
N VAL A 29 29.06 13.17 21.62
CA VAL A 29 28.80 14.61 21.46
C VAL A 29 28.24 14.91 20.06
N ILE A 30 28.67 14.16 19.04
CA ILE A 30 28.10 14.21 17.70
C ILE A 30 27.37 12.88 17.47
N LYS A 31 26.06 12.89 17.65
CA LYS A 31 25.21 11.78 17.19
C LYS A 31 25.07 11.90 15.67
N ILE A 32 25.95 11.24 14.92
CA ILE A 32 25.70 11.02 13.51
C ILE A 32 24.48 10.09 13.46
N LYS A 33 23.30 10.68 13.20
CA LYS A 33 22.13 9.90 12.77
C LYS A 33 22.50 9.33 11.40
N TRP A 34 23.08 8.15 11.40
CA TRP A 34 22.97 7.30 10.23
C TRP A 34 21.46 7.12 10.04
N LYS A 35 20.90 7.71 8.98
CA LYS A 35 19.63 7.25 8.45
C LYS A 35 19.93 5.78 8.09
N LYS A 36 19.67 4.87 9.03
CA LYS A 36 19.38 3.52 8.67
C LYS A 36 18.26 3.70 7.66
N ASP A 37 18.52 3.44 6.41
CA ASP A 37 17.50 2.95 5.53
C ASP A 37 17.07 1.67 6.21
N ALA A 38 16.16 1.82 7.18
CA ALA A 38 15.46 0.72 7.75
C ALA A 38 14.83 0.08 6.51
N SER A 39 15.31 -1.09 6.12
CA SER A 39 14.43 -2.03 5.44
C SER A 39 13.12 -1.90 6.20
N PRO A 40 12.06 -1.40 5.59
CA PRO A 40 10.81 -1.26 6.30
C PRO A 40 10.60 -2.62 6.94
N ALA A 41 10.48 -2.65 8.28
CA ALA A 41 10.10 -3.88 8.96
C ALA A 41 8.91 -4.35 8.15
N LEU A 42 9.02 -5.54 7.53
CA LEU A 42 8.04 -6.04 6.56
C LEU A 42 6.67 -5.87 7.23
N SER A 43 5.98 -4.79 6.87
CA SER A 43 4.66 -4.53 7.37
C SER A 43 3.76 -5.63 6.81
N LYS A 44 2.77 -6.03 7.60
CA LYS A 44 1.85 -7.10 7.20
C LYS A 44 1.20 -6.73 5.86
N PRO A 45 1.24 -7.61 4.85
CA PRO A 45 0.53 -7.36 3.61
C PRO A 45 -0.98 -7.29 3.87
N VAL A 46 -1.66 -6.37 3.19
CA VAL A 46 -3.10 -6.16 3.29
C VAL A 46 -3.83 -6.36 1.97
N ALA A 47 -3.10 -6.35 0.87
CA ALA A 47 -3.61 -6.58 -0.48
C ALA A 47 -2.49 -7.10 -1.38
N TYR A 48 -2.83 -7.51 -2.60
CA TYR A 48 -1.84 -7.84 -3.61
C TYR A 48 -2.24 -7.32 -4.98
N ILE A 49 -1.25 -7.17 -5.85
CA ILE A 49 -1.44 -6.91 -7.29
C ILE A 49 -0.74 -7.99 -8.10
N GLU A 50 -1.28 -8.32 -9.26
CA GLU A 50 -0.65 -9.23 -10.20
C GLU A 50 0.25 -8.46 -11.15
N TYR A 51 1.51 -8.89 -11.27
CA TYR A 51 2.50 -8.29 -12.17
C TYR A 51 3.44 -9.35 -12.72
N MET A 52 3.54 -9.46 -14.05
CA MET A 52 4.43 -10.41 -14.75
C MET A 52 4.33 -11.85 -14.21
N HIS A 53 3.12 -12.38 -14.03
CA HIS A 53 2.83 -13.72 -13.50
C HIS A 53 3.30 -13.97 -12.05
N SER A 54 3.47 -12.90 -11.29
CA SER A 54 3.76 -12.93 -9.87
C SER A 54 2.76 -12.08 -9.10
N PHE A 55 2.53 -12.41 -7.84
CA PHE A 55 1.62 -11.72 -6.95
C PHE A 55 2.43 -10.87 -5.99
N MET A 56 2.40 -9.54 -6.19
CA MET A 56 3.16 -8.58 -5.41
C MET A 56 2.35 -8.14 -4.20
N LEU A 57 2.88 -8.39 -3.01
CA LEU A 57 2.23 -8.11 -1.74
C LEU A 57 2.38 -6.63 -1.39
N LEU A 58 1.28 -5.98 -1.02
CA LEU A 58 1.23 -4.57 -0.66
C LEU A 58 0.84 -4.40 0.81
N ASP A 59 1.51 -3.48 1.50
CA ASP A 59 1.05 -2.99 2.79
C ASP A 59 0.05 -1.83 2.64
N LYS A 60 -0.48 -1.34 3.77
CA LYS A 60 -1.45 -0.22 3.80
C LYS A 60 -0.92 1.09 3.21
N ASP A 61 0.39 1.27 3.12
CA ASP A 61 1.07 2.46 2.61
C ASP A 61 1.61 2.24 1.18
N LEU A 62 1.10 1.22 0.46
CA LEU A 62 1.53 0.84 -0.89
C LEU A 62 3.02 0.43 -1.00
N ASN A 63 3.66 0.02 0.08
CA ASN A 63 4.98 -0.57 -0.04
C ASN A 63 4.87 -2.03 -0.50
N VAL A 64 5.72 -2.42 -1.42
CA VAL A 64 5.81 -3.80 -1.92
C VAL A 64 6.60 -4.63 -0.92
N THR A 65 5.92 -5.39 -0.09
CA THR A 65 6.52 -6.14 1.02
C THR A 65 7.12 -7.47 0.61
N GLY A 66 6.70 -8.01 -0.53
CA GLY A 66 7.17 -9.30 -1.05
C GLY A 66 6.51 -9.67 -2.37
N SER A 67 6.81 -10.88 -2.84
CA SER A 67 6.17 -11.48 -4.00
C SER A 67 5.95 -12.97 -3.79
N GLU A 68 4.85 -13.47 -4.35
CA GLU A 68 4.47 -14.89 -4.32
C GLU A 68 4.24 -15.44 -5.73
N THR A 69 4.35 -16.75 -5.88
CA THR A 69 4.10 -17.46 -7.16
C THR A 69 2.67 -17.95 -7.28
N SER A 70 1.92 -17.97 -6.18
CA SER A 70 0.50 -18.31 -6.11
C SER A 70 -0.29 -17.14 -5.54
N ALA A 71 -1.55 -16.99 -5.97
CA ALA A 71 -2.42 -15.93 -5.46
C ALA A 71 -2.71 -16.12 -3.96
N PRO A 72 -2.50 -15.09 -3.12
CA PRO A 72 -2.98 -15.11 -1.74
C PRO A 72 -4.49 -15.30 -1.68
N THR A 73 -4.97 -15.97 -0.65
CA THR A 73 -6.40 -16.24 -0.45
C THR A 73 -7.03 -15.48 0.71
N ASP A 74 -6.19 -14.85 1.53
CA ASP A 74 -6.57 -14.18 2.78
C ASP A 74 -6.55 -12.64 2.68
N ILE A 75 -6.13 -12.11 1.53
CA ILE A 75 -6.10 -10.68 1.24
C ILE A 75 -6.64 -10.41 -0.17
N PRO A 76 -7.33 -9.27 -0.42
CA PRO A 76 -7.92 -9.00 -1.71
C PRO A 76 -6.89 -8.64 -2.78
N LYS A 77 -7.18 -9.00 -4.03
CA LYS A 77 -6.51 -8.47 -5.21
C LYS A 77 -6.92 -7.03 -5.45
N VAL A 78 -5.97 -6.16 -5.76
CA VAL A 78 -6.25 -4.79 -6.21
C VAL A 78 -5.92 -4.66 -7.69
N THR A 79 -6.85 -4.15 -8.47
CA THR A 79 -6.72 -3.92 -9.92
C THR A 79 -7.13 -2.50 -10.30
N GLY A 80 -6.78 -2.08 -11.53
CA GLY A 80 -7.04 -0.72 -12.00
C GLY A 80 -5.92 0.29 -11.67
N LEU A 81 -4.94 -0.07 -10.85
CA LEU A 81 -3.78 0.77 -10.59
C LEU A 81 -2.83 0.79 -11.80
N SER A 82 -2.40 1.99 -12.19
CA SER A 82 -1.42 2.18 -13.26
C SER A 82 -0.07 2.62 -12.68
N PHE A 83 0.99 1.90 -13.02
CA PHE A 83 2.38 2.14 -12.57
C PHE A 83 3.37 1.70 -13.66
N ASP A 84 4.60 2.20 -13.61
CA ASP A 84 5.61 1.88 -14.65
C ASP A 84 6.49 0.70 -14.23
N LYS A 85 6.82 0.60 -12.96
CA LYS A 85 7.66 -0.47 -12.41
C LYS A 85 7.23 -0.84 -11.00
N ILE A 86 7.60 -2.04 -10.58
CA ILE A 86 7.41 -2.52 -9.22
C ILE A 86 8.73 -3.11 -8.71
N VAL A 87 9.09 -2.78 -7.47
CA VAL A 87 10.32 -3.25 -6.83
C VAL A 87 10.00 -3.67 -5.41
N VAL A 88 10.29 -4.92 -5.06
CA VAL A 88 10.12 -5.43 -3.70
C VAL A 88 10.98 -4.63 -2.72
N GLY A 89 10.41 -4.23 -1.60
CA GLY A 89 11.04 -3.39 -0.58
C GLY A 89 10.93 -1.88 -0.85
N SER A 90 10.21 -1.45 -1.90
CA SER A 90 10.01 -0.05 -2.25
C SER A 90 8.54 0.32 -2.27
N HIS A 91 8.25 1.62 -2.17
CA HIS A 91 6.91 2.15 -2.41
C HIS A 91 6.52 1.96 -3.88
N LEU A 92 5.24 1.65 -4.13
CA LEU A 92 4.67 1.54 -5.47
C LEU A 92 4.27 2.93 -5.98
N ASP A 93 5.02 3.46 -6.93
CA ASP A 93 4.74 4.75 -7.56
C ASP A 93 3.60 4.60 -8.58
N VAL A 94 2.38 4.96 -8.17
CA VAL A 94 1.18 4.91 -9.03
C VAL A 94 0.99 6.21 -9.79
N LYS A 95 0.50 6.13 -11.03
CA LYS A 95 0.26 7.31 -11.90
C LYS A 95 -0.91 8.16 -11.43
N ASN A 96 -1.89 7.55 -10.78
CA ASN A 96 -3.04 8.23 -10.20
C ASN A 96 -3.13 7.95 -8.70
N PRO A 97 -2.60 8.85 -7.84
CA PRO A 97 -2.63 8.66 -6.39
C PRO A 97 -4.03 8.58 -5.78
N GLU A 98 -5.02 9.28 -6.35
CA GLU A 98 -6.39 9.25 -5.82
C GLU A 98 -7.05 7.89 -6.07
N THR A 99 -6.82 7.27 -7.24
CA THR A 99 -7.27 5.89 -7.51
C THR A 99 -6.68 4.90 -6.51
N ALA A 100 -5.38 5.01 -6.24
CA ALA A 100 -4.70 4.15 -5.27
C ALA A 100 -5.19 4.39 -3.84
N LYS A 101 -5.38 5.64 -3.45
CA LYS A 101 -5.92 6.02 -2.14
C LYS A 101 -7.32 5.43 -1.92
N TYR A 102 -8.18 5.51 -2.92
CA TYR A 102 -9.53 4.93 -2.85
C TYR A 102 -9.48 3.41 -2.75
N ALA A 103 -8.64 2.75 -3.57
CA ALA A 103 -8.44 1.30 -3.48
C ALA A 103 -7.99 0.86 -2.09
N MET A 104 -6.99 1.53 -1.50
CA MET A 104 -6.50 1.19 -0.16
C MET A 104 -7.49 1.52 0.95
N LYS A 105 -8.34 2.56 0.78
CA LYS A 105 -9.46 2.82 1.68
C LYS A 105 -10.47 1.67 1.69
N LEU A 106 -10.83 1.15 0.51
CA LEU A 106 -11.70 -0.03 0.41
C LEU A 106 -11.06 -1.27 1.05
N VAL A 107 -9.77 -1.52 0.82
CA VAL A 107 -9.02 -2.61 1.45
C VAL A 107 -9.05 -2.49 2.98
N ASP A 108 -8.82 -1.30 3.52
CA ASP A 108 -8.91 -1.04 4.97
C ASP A 108 -10.32 -1.31 5.52
N CYS A 109 -11.36 -0.87 4.81
CA CYS A 109 -12.76 -1.15 5.16
C CYS A 109 -13.09 -2.66 5.10
N ILE A 110 -12.58 -3.39 4.10
CA ILE A 110 -12.72 -4.86 4.00
C ILE A 110 -12.17 -5.52 5.25
N HIS A 111 -10.94 -5.19 5.65
CA HIS A 111 -10.32 -5.75 6.85
C HIS A 111 -11.06 -5.37 8.14
N LYS A 112 -11.46 -4.10 8.29
CA LYS A 112 -12.21 -3.62 9.47
C LYS A 112 -13.55 -4.31 9.65
N ASN A 113 -14.24 -4.62 8.57
CA ASN A 113 -15.54 -5.28 8.58
C ASN A 113 -15.44 -6.80 8.44
N SER A 114 -14.23 -7.37 8.33
CA SER A 114 -13.98 -8.81 8.14
C SER A 114 -14.72 -9.41 6.94
N LEU A 115 -14.77 -8.67 5.83
CA LEU A 115 -15.43 -9.09 4.60
C LEU A 115 -14.50 -9.96 3.75
N GLU A 116 -15.02 -11.02 3.14
CA GLU A 116 -14.28 -11.93 2.27
C GLU A 116 -14.38 -11.49 0.80
N ILE A 117 -13.77 -10.35 0.47
CA ILE A 117 -13.74 -9.80 -0.89
C ILE A 117 -12.50 -10.32 -1.62
N ALA A 118 -12.72 -10.89 -2.82
CA ALA A 118 -11.65 -11.47 -3.63
C ALA A 118 -10.87 -10.39 -4.41
N GLU A 119 -11.57 -9.38 -4.94
CA GLU A 119 -10.95 -8.35 -5.77
C GLU A 119 -11.59 -6.98 -5.56
N VAL A 120 -10.76 -5.94 -5.56
CA VAL A 120 -11.13 -4.52 -5.58
C VAL A 120 -10.59 -3.93 -6.87
N TYR A 121 -11.46 -3.52 -7.76
CA TYR A 121 -11.15 -2.78 -8.98
C TYR A 121 -11.49 -1.31 -8.80
N VAL A 122 -10.56 -0.41 -9.11
CA VAL A 122 -10.82 1.02 -9.15
C VAL A 122 -10.41 1.56 -10.53
N SER A 123 -11.38 2.11 -11.25
CA SER A 123 -11.17 2.66 -12.59
C SER A 123 -10.45 4.02 -12.57
N ALA A 124 -10.03 4.49 -13.73
CA ALA A 124 -9.35 5.78 -13.86
C ALA A 124 -10.22 6.99 -13.51
N ASP A 125 -11.56 6.87 -13.62
CA ASP A 125 -12.55 7.86 -13.21
C ASP A 125 -12.95 7.74 -11.73
N GLN A 126 -12.19 6.93 -10.95
CA GLN A 126 -12.34 6.72 -9.52
C GLN A 126 -13.68 6.06 -9.12
N THR A 127 -14.27 5.27 -10.01
CA THR A 127 -15.36 4.38 -9.64
C THR A 127 -14.83 3.02 -9.21
N ALA A 128 -15.37 2.48 -8.13
CA ALA A 128 -14.94 1.20 -7.59
C ALA A 128 -15.97 0.09 -7.79
N THR A 129 -15.46 -1.12 -8.00
CA THR A 129 -16.21 -2.36 -8.05
C THR A 129 -15.49 -3.40 -7.22
N MET A 130 -16.20 -4.16 -6.42
CA MET A 130 -15.66 -5.30 -5.68
C MET A 130 -16.24 -6.61 -6.23
N TYR A 131 -15.50 -7.69 -6.07
CA TYR A 131 -15.92 -9.02 -6.52
C TYR A 131 -15.79 -10.03 -5.39
N VAL A 132 -16.81 -10.85 -5.22
CA VAL A 132 -16.84 -11.98 -4.30
C VAL A 132 -17.62 -13.15 -4.94
N GLY A 133 -16.91 -14.26 -5.20
CA GLY A 133 -17.53 -15.34 -5.98
C GLY A 133 -18.07 -14.84 -7.32
N ASP A 134 -19.36 -15.12 -7.58
CA ASP A 134 -20.06 -14.71 -8.80
C ASP A 134 -20.81 -13.36 -8.66
N ILE A 135 -20.54 -12.60 -7.59
CA ILE A 135 -21.17 -11.32 -7.33
C ILE A 135 -20.24 -10.16 -7.71
N LYS A 136 -20.81 -9.21 -8.41
CA LYS A 136 -20.23 -7.90 -8.68
C LYS A 136 -20.91 -6.86 -7.80
N ILE A 137 -20.14 -6.15 -6.97
CA ILE A 137 -20.62 -5.10 -6.07
C ILE A 137 -20.16 -3.74 -6.62
N LEU A 138 -21.08 -2.92 -7.07
CA LEU A 138 -20.81 -1.58 -7.59
C LEU A 138 -20.79 -0.59 -6.42
N MET A 139 -19.60 -0.10 -6.04
CA MET A 139 -19.43 0.86 -4.95
C MET A 139 -19.56 2.32 -5.41
N GLY A 140 -19.28 2.58 -6.71
CA GLY A 140 -19.25 3.94 -7.25
C GLY A 140 -18.01 4.73 -6.84
N VAL A 141 -18.17 6.04 -6.69
CA VAL A 141 -17.10 6.95 -6.23
C VAL A 141 -16.89 6.89 -4.72
N ASP A 142 -15.76 7.46 -4.23
CA ASP A 142 -15.44 7.52 -2.79
C ASP A 142 -16.37 8.49 -2.04
N GLU A 143 -17.63 8.13 -1.98
CA GLU A 143 -18.67 8.85 -1.25
C GLU A 143 -19.39 7.88 -0.32
N SER A 144 -19.46 8.22 0.97
CA SER A 144 -20.06 7.37 2.01
C SER A 144 -19.51 5.93 2.05
N THR A 145 -18.23 5.74 1.66
CA THR A 145 -17.62 4.40 1.53
C THR A 145 -17.69 3.61 2.82
N GLU A 146 -17.37 4.22 3.96
CA GLU A 146 -17.39 3.55 5.26
C GLU A 146 -18.81 3.11 5.66
N GLU A 147 -19.81 3.93 5.38
CA GLU A 147 -21.22 3.62 5.63
C GLU A 147 -21.70 2.46 4.75
N LYS A 148 -21.44 2.52 3.44
CA LYS A 148 -21.73 1.43 2.49
C LYS A 148 -21.07 0.10 2.91
N MET A 149 -19.81 0.15 3.36
CA MET A 149 -19.09 -1.05 3.80
C MET A 149 -19.61 -1.60 5.13
N HIS A 150 -20.09 -0.74 6.02
CA HIS A 150 -20.77 -1.15 7.23
C HIS A 150 -22.10 -1.84 6.91
N ASP A 151 -22.91 -1.23 6.03
CA ASP A 151 -24.17 -1.80 5.59
C ASP A 151 -23.95 -3.15 4.87
N LEU A 152 -22.97 -3.21 3.97
CA LEU A 152 -22.62 -4.46 3.28
C LEU A 152 -22.32 -5.59 4.27
N ARG A 153 -21.60 -5.32 5.35
CA ARG A 153 -21.30 -6.31 6.38
C ARG A 153 -22.58 -6.93 6.96
N ASP A 154 -23.61 -6.11 7.17
CA ASP A 154 -24.82 -6.56 7.85
C ASP A 154 -25.66 -7.55 7.04
N PHE A 155 -25.55 -7.54 5.71
CA PHE A 155 -26.22 -8.49 4.82
C PHE A 155 -25.26 -9.30 3.92
N PHE A 156 -23.96 -9.27 4.20
CA PHE A 156 -22.94 -9.94 3.36
C PHE A 156 -23.17 -11.44 3.23
N ASP A 157 -23.53 -12.09 4.35
CA ASP A 157 -23.80 -13.53 4.37
C ASP A 157 -25.03 -13.92 3.53
N ASP A 158 -25.99 -13.01 3.39
CA ASP A 158 -27.18 -13.25 2.56
C ASP A 158 -26.89 -13.17 1.06
N VAL A 159 -25.87 -12.41 0.67
CA VAL A 159 -25.58 -12.18 -0.76
C VAL A 159 -24.36 -12.96 -1.28
N LYS A 160 -23.36 -13.27 -0.46
CA LYS A 160 -22.06 -13.83 -0.90
C LYS A 160 -22.15 -15.17 -1.67
N GLY A 161 -23.26 -15.87 -1.61
CA GLY A 161 -23.50 -17.13 -2.35
C GLY A 161 -24.38 -17.00 -3.59
N LEU A 162 -24.81 -15.78 -3.92
CA LEU A 162 -25.67 -15.52 -5.06
C LEU A 162 -24.84 -15.29 -6.35
N ASN A 163 -25.53 -15.14 -7.48
CA ASN A 163 -24.92 -14.71 -8.74
C ASN A 163 -25.66 -13.47 -9.24
N GLY A 164 -24.92 -12.37 -9.42
CA GLY A 164 -25.55 -11.15 -9.88
C GLY A 164 -24.76 -9.87 -9.59
N VAL A 165 -25.46 -8.76 -9.64
CA VAL A 165 -24.90 -7.42 -9.41
C VAL A 165 -25.62 -6.77 -8.23
N LEU A 166 -24.86 -6.43 -7.20
CA LEU A 166 -25.30 -5.58 -6.10
C LEU A 166 -24.89 -4.14 -6.39
N ASP A 167 -25.87 -3.28 -6.56
CA ASP A 167 -25.63 -1.85 -6.82
C ASP A 167 -25.75 -1.05 -5.52
N MET A 168 -24.61 -0.50 -5.08
CA MET A 168 -24.47 0.33 -3.89
C MET A 168 -23.97 1.74 -4.23
N GLN A 169 -24.05 2.15 -5.50
CA GLN A 169 -23.46 3.43 -5.95
C GLN A 169 -24.14 4.63 -5.31
N GLU A 170 -25.45 4.60 -5.21
CA GLU A 170 -26.24 5.71 -4.69
C GLU A 170 -26.72 5.42 -3.26
N LEU A 171 -26.05 6.03 -2.26
CA LEU A 171 -26.59 6.18 -0.92
C LEU A 171 -27.42 7.48 -0.89
N SER A 172 -28.70 7.40 -1.21
CA SER A 172 -29.57 8.56 -1.08
C SER A 172 -30.07 8.66 0.37
N LYS A 173 -29.97 9.86 0.98
CA LYS A 173 -30.52 10.16 2.32
C LYS A 173 -32.02 9.86 2.46
N ASN A 174 -32.71 9.66 1.33
CA ASN A 174 -34.14 9.38 1.26
C ASN A 174 -34.47 8.00 0.67
N ASN A 175 -33.48 7.21 0.26
CA ASN A 175 -33.70 5.91 -0.36
C ASN A 175 -32.58 4.95 0.06
N LEU A 176 -32.81 4.21 1.14
CA LEU A 176 -31.93 3.15 1.66
C LEU A 176 -32.03 1.87 0.80
N GLY A 177 -32.11 2.00 -0.51
CA GLY A 177 -32.33 0.90 -1.42
C GLY A 177 -31.09 0.54 -2.23
N TYR A 178 -30.21 -0.33 -1.70
CA TYR A 178 -29.32 -1.09 -2.58
C TYR A 178 -30.16 -2.01 -3.46
N SER A 179 -29.80 -2.13 -4.74
CA SER A 179 -30.51 -3.00 -5.65
C SER A 179 -29.68 -4.21 -6.00
N PHE A 180 -30.28 -5.40 -5.95
CA PHE A 180 -29.66 -6.63 -6.38
C PHE A 180 -30.36 -7.14 -7.64
N LYS A 181 -29.57 -7.43 -8.70
CA LYS A 181 -30.05 -8.01 -9.95
C LYS A 181 -29.35 -9.36 -10.18
N THR A 182 -30.11 -10.43 -10.24
CA THR A 182 -29.61 -11.75 -10.64
C THR A 182 -29.28 -11.75 -12.14
N ASN A 183 -28.19 -12.47 -12.51
CA ASN A 183 -27.84 -12.74 -13.89
C ASN A 183 -28.74 -13.84 -14.47
#